data_0705fd5637a26d7801cbcea36f04517e
#
_entry.id   0705fd5637a26d7801cbcea36f04517e
#
_cell.length_a   1.000
_cell.length_b   1.000
_cell.length_c   1.000
_cell.angle_alpha   90.00
_cell.angle_beta   90.00
_cell.angle_gamma   90.00
#
_symmetry.space_group_name_H-M   'P 1'
#
loop_
_entity.id
_entity.type
_entity.pdbx_description
1 polymer ?
#
loop_
_entity_poly.entity_id
_entity_poly.type
_entity_poly.pdbx_seq_one_letter_code
_entity_poly.pdbx_strand_id
1 'polypeptide(L)'
;MNYREDDDKFKVWARQIKIQDNWTCQICGVKGGYMEAHHLNGYNSFPEQRYNLDNGKNLCQRCHQRFHDAYGYGGNTAFQYKEYEEIANTLKKIAEKIALENKTLPENSENRN
;
A
#
# COMPACT_ATOMS: atom_id res chain seq x y z
N MET A 1 -22.45 -21.89 -3.24
CA MET A 1 -21.84 -20.74 -3.91
C MET A 1 -20.98 -21.20 -5.07
N ASN A 2 -21.00 -20.44 -6.14
CA ASN A 2 -20.21 -20.78 -7.30
C ASN A 2 -18.81 -20.23 -7.12
N TYR A 3 -17.84 -21.12 -6.95
CA TYR A 3 -16.46 -20.73 -6.71
C TYR A 3 -15.90 -19.87 -7.84
N ARG A 4 -16.22 -20.24 -9.09
CA ARG A 4 -15.74 -19.49 -10.24
C ARG A 4 -16.30 -18.07 -10.29
N GLU A 5 -17.58 -17.92 -9.94
CA GLU A 5 -18.22 -16.61 -9.93
C GLU A 5 -17.54 -15.68 -8.91
N ASP A 6 -17.22 -16.21 -7.73
CA ASP A 6 -16.58 -15.42 -6.71
C ASP A 6 -15.18 -15.01 -7.12
N ASP A 7 -14.46 -15.92 -7.79
CA ASP A 7 -13.12 -15.64 -8.29
C ASP A 7 -13.15 -14.55 -9.35
N ASP A 8 -14.16 -14.59 -10.25
CA ASP A 8 -14.29 -13.55 -11.27
C ASP A 8 -14.63 -12.19 -10.67
N LYS A 9 -15.48 -12.17 -9.65
CA LYS A 9 -15.81 -10.93 -8.97
C LYS A 9 -14.57 -10.31 -8.31
N PHE A 10 -13.73 -11.16 -7.74
CA PHE A 10 -12.50 -10.68 -7.12
C PHE A 10 -11.60 -10.05 -8.17
N LYS A 11 -11.45 -10.70 -9.31
CA LYS A 11 -10.57 -10.18 -10.37
C LYS A 11 -11.07 -8.86 -10.91
N VAL A 12 -12.37 -8.72 -11.08
CA VAL A 12 -12.96 -7.48 -11.56
C VAL A 12 -12.72 -6.37 -10.53
N TRP A 13 -12.99 -6.67 -9.25
CA TRP A 13 -12.77 -5.71 -8.18
C TRP A 13 -11.31 -5.26 -8.14
N ALA A 14 -10.38 -6.22 -8.18
CA ALA A 14 -8.96 -5.91 -8.08
C ALA A 14 -8.52 -4.99 -9.22
N ARG A 15 -9.02 -5.25 -10.44
CA ARG A 15 -8.70 -4.41 -11.58
C ARG A 15 -9.25 -3.00 -11.40
N GLN A 16 -10.48 -2.88 -10.89
CA GLN A 16 -11.09 -1.57 -10.68
C GLN A 16 -10.33 -0.78 -9.62
N ILE A 17 -9.82 -1.44 -8.58
CA ILE A 17 -9.01 -0.76 -7.57
C ILE A 17 -7.74 -0.20 -8.22
N LYS A 18 -7.08 -0.99 -9.08
CA LYS A 18 -5.86 -0.53 -9.73
C LYS A 18 -6.15 0.67 -10.63
N ILE A 19 -7.27 0.64 -11.35
CA ILE A 19 -7.65 1.73 -12.22
C ILE A 19 -7.95 3.00 -11.41
N GLN A 20 -8.75 2.87 -10.34
CA GLN A 20 -9.12 4.05 -9.57
C GLN A 20 -7.92 4.70 -8.89
N ASP A 21 -6.90 3.92 -8.56
CA ASP A 21 -5.69 4.45 -7.95
C ASP A 21 -4.61 4.76 -9.00
N ASN A 22 -5.00 4.74 -10.27
CA ASN A 22 -4.13 5.11 -11.37
C ASN A 22 -2.84 4.29 -11.41
N TRP A 23 -2.94 3.01 -11.11
CA TRP A 23 -1.83 2.06 -11.13
C TRP A 23 -0.63 2.54 -10.29
N THR A 24 -0.93 3.29 -9.23
CA THR A 24 0.06 3.89 -8.35
C THR A 24 -0.05 3.29 -6.97
N CYS A 25 1.08 2.93 -6.37
CA CYS A 25 1.07 2.43 -5.01
C CYS A 25 0.66 3.56 -4.07
N GLN A 26 -0.36 3.32 -3.28
CA GLN A 26 -0.91 4.36 -2.41
C GLN A 26 -0.05 4.63 -1.17
N ILE A 27 0.98 3.82 -0.97
CA ILE A 27 1.92 4.02 0.14
C ILE A 27 3.20 4.69 -0.32
N CYS A 28 3.90 4.12 -1.29
CA CYS A 28 5.20 4.66 -1.71
C CYS A 28 5.16 5.50 -2.97
N GLY A 29 4.06 5.49 -3.69
CA GLY A 29 3.90 6.33 -4.86
C GLY A 29 4.49 5.80 -6.16
N VAL A 30 5.08 4.60 -6.16
CA VAL A 30 5.62 4.06 -7.40
C VAL A 30 4.47 3.76 -8.35
N LYS A 31 4.67 4.05 -9.62
CA LYS A 31 3.62 3.87 -10.61
C LYS A 31 3.99 2.78 -11.59
N GLY A 32 3.02 1.93 -11.89
CA GLY A 32 3.22 0.85 -12.85
C GLY A 32 3.92 -0.35 -12.25
N GLY A 33 4.12 -1.38 -13.08
CA GLY A 33 4.71 -2.62 -12.61
C GLY A 33 3.68 -3.51 -11.96
N TYR A 34 4.17 -4.50 -11.22
CA TYR A 34 3.26 -5.44 -10.58
C TYR A 34 2.61 -4.81 -9.35
N MET A 35 1.30 -4.82 -9.34
CA MET A 35 0.52 -4.21 -8.26
C MET A 35 -0.47 -5.21 -7.71
N GLU A 36 -0.84 -5.01 -6.45
CA GLU A 36 -1.82 -5.86 -5.79
C GLU A 36 -2.90 -5.00 -5.17
N ALA A 37 -4.16 -5.43 -5.30
CA ALA A 37 -5.26 -4.72 -4.68
C ALA A 37 -5.39 -5.21 -3.24
N HIS A 38 -5.27 -4.31 -2.29
CA HIS A 38 -5.33 -4.64 -0.88
C HIS A 38 -6.73 -4.34 -0.33
N HIS A 39 -7.34 -5.32 0.34
CA HIS A 39 -8.60 -5.10 1.04
C HIS A 39 -8.33 -4.36 2.34
N LEU A 40 -8.97 -3.22 2.54
CA LEU A 40 -8.80 -2.47 3.79
C LEU A 40 -9.38 -3.25 4.95
N ASN A 41 -10.66 -3.59 4.87
CA ASN A 41 -11.27 -4.53 5.80
C ASN A 41 -11.27 -5.89 5.10
N GLY A 42 -10.68 -6.88 5.75
CA GLY A 42 -10.31 -8.13 5.12
C GLY A 42 -11.42 -8.89 4.42
N TYR A 43 -11.04 -9.57 3.36
CA TYR A 43 -11.96 -10.33 2.51
C TYR A 43 -12.80 -11.33 3.30
N ASN A 44 -12.17 -12.09 4.19
CA ASN A 44 -12.90 -13.14 4.90
C ASN A 44 -13.73 -12.63 6.05
N SER A 45 -13.25 -11.61 6.76
CA SER A 45 -13.93 -11.13 7.96
C SER A 45 -15.05 -10.14 7.67
N PHE A 46 -15.05 -9.55 6.48
CA PHE A 46 -16.03 -8.52 6.12
C PHE A 46 -16.67 -8.84 4.77
N PRO A 47 -17.45 -9.94 4.69
CA PRO A 47 -17.99 -10.40 3.40
C PRO A 47 -18.84 -9.37 2.68
N GLU A 48 -19.50 -8.48 3.40
CA GLU A 48 -20.34 -7.48 2.76
C GLU A 48 -19.52 -6.37 2.10
N GLN A 49 -18.22 -6.30 2.35
CA GLN A 49 -17.36 -5.28 1.79
C GLN A 49 -16.39 -5.82 0.74
N ARG A 50 -16.49 -7.10 0.42
CA ARG A 50 -15.50 -7.76 -0.46
C ARG A 50 -15.29 -7.07 -1.78
N TYR A 51 -16.34 -6.55 -2.38
CA TYR A 51 -16.25 -5.98 -3.73
C TYR A 51 -16.56 -4.50 -3.75
N ASN A 52 -16.55 -3.86 -2.58
CA ASN A 52 -16.79 -2.44 -2.48
C ASN A 52 -15.51 -1.72 -2.90
N LEU A 53 -15.63 -0.77 -3.83
CA LEU A 53 -14.45 -0.05 -4.33
C LEU A 53 -13.83 0.85 -3.27
N ASP A 54 -14.61 1.26 -2.27
CA ASP A 54 -14.05 2.05 -1.18
C ASP A 54 -13.21 1.19 -0.23
N ASN A 55 -13.30 -0.12 -0.36
CA ASN A 55 -12.60 -1.04 0.54
C ASN A 55 -11.32 -1.58 -0.08
N GLY A 56 -10.69 -0.82 -0.96
CA GLY A 56 -9.47 -1.28 -1.60
C GLY A 56 -8.47 -0.18 -1.85
N LYS A 57 -7.21 -0.57 -1.85
CA LYS A 57 -6.10 0.32 -2.20
C LYS A 57 -5.11 -0.44 -3.04
N ASN A 58 -4.58 0.21 -4.07
CA ASN A 58 -3.57 -0.40 -4.92
C ASN A 58 -2.20 -0.24 -4.27
N LEU A 59 -1.49 -1.34 -4.07
CA LEU A 59 -0.16 -1.32 -3.45
C LEU A 59 0.82 -2.08 -4.32
N CYS A 60 2.08 -1.64 -4.33
CA CYS A 60 3.12 -2.44 -4.95
C CYS A 60 3.38 -3.65 -4.05
N GLN A 61 4.00 -4.68 -4.62
CA GLN A 61 4.22 -5.92 -3.91
C GLN A 61 5.00 -5.71 -2.61
N ARG A 62 6.01 -4.85 -2.65
CA ARG A 62 6.83 -4.60 -1.46
C ARG A 62 6.01 -3.96 -0.33
N CYS A 63 5.24 -2.92 -0.63
CA CYS A 63 4.46 -2.25 0.40
C CYS A 63 3.37 -3.18 0.94
N HIS A 64 2.75 -3.99 0.06
CA HIS A 64 1.73 -4.93 0.49
C HIS A 64 2.33 -5.98 1.42
N GLN A 65 3.50 -6.50 1.05
CA GLN A 65 4.19 -7.48 1.89
C GLN A 65 4.55 -6.88 3.25
N ARG A 66 5.05 -5.65 3.25
CA ARG A 66 5.42 -4.98 4.50
C ARG A 66 4.22 -4.75 5.40
N PHE A 67 3.08 -4.44 4.81
CA PHE A 67 1.85 -4.28 5.60
C PHE A 67 1.53 -5.60 6.30
N HIS A 68 1.55 -6.70 5.58
CA HIS A 68 1.23 -8.00 6.17
C HIS A 68 2.30 -8.48 7.14
N ASP A 69 3.55 -8.08 6.93
CA ASP A 69 4.59 -8.41 7.91
C ASP A 69 4.31 -7.72 9.24
N ALA A 70 3.76 -6.52 9.20
CA ALA A 70 3.47 -5.76 10.41
C ALA A 70 2.17 -6.18 11.08
N TYR A 71 1.14 -6.49 10.30
CA TYR A 71 -0.21 -6.70 10.85
C TYR A 71 -0.74 -8.12 10.64
N GLY A 72 0.00 -8.97 9.95
CA GLY A 72 -0.44 -10.34 9.69
C GLY A 72 -1.38 -10.42 8.49
N TYR A 73 -1.81 -11.66 8.19
CA TYR A 73 -2.62 -11.92 7.01
C TYR A 73 -4.10 -12.11 7.30
N GLY A 74 -4.50 -12.24 8.54
CA GLY A 74 -5.89 -12.46 8.88
C GLY A 74 -6.47 -11.32 9.67
N GLY A 75 -7.77 -11.07 9.49
CA GLY A 75 -8.48 -10.10 10.30
C GLY A 75 -8.03 -8.66 10.12
N ASN A 76 -7.49 -8.32 8.96
CA ASN A 76 -7.01 -6.97 8.73
C ASN A 76 -8.17 -5.97 8.68
N THR A 77 -7.89 -4.72 9.06
CA THR A 77 -8.90 -3.68 9.14
C THR A 77 -8.43 -2.41 8.48
N ALA A 78 -9.39 -1.57 8.10
CA ALA A 78 -9.09 -0.26 7.53
C ALA A 78 -8.30 0.60 8.53
N PHE A 79 -8.54 0.40 9.82
CA PHE A 79 -7.82 1.13 10.85
C PHE A 79 -6.32 0.80 10.82
N GLN A 80 -5.99 -0.48 10.65
CA GLN A 80 -4.58 -0.89 10.53
C GLN A 80 -3.93 -0.24 9.32
N TYR A 81 -4.64 -0.23 8.19
CA TYR A 81 -4.09 0.37 6.99
C TYR A 81 -3.82 1.86 7.17
N LYS A 82 -4.76 2.56 7.79
CA LYS A 82 -4.61 4.00 8.01
C LYS A 82 -3.41 4.28 8.90
N GLU A 83 -3.22 3.48 9.94
CA GLU A 83 -2.07 3.62 10.81
C GLU A 83 -0.78 3.40 10.05
N TYR A 84 -0.74 2.34 9.23
CA TYR A 84 0.44 2.03 8.43
C TYR A 84 0.74 3.17 7.46
N GLU A 85 -0.28 3.71 6.81
CA GLU A 85 -0.12 4.79 5.86
C GLU A 85 0.44 6.05 6.55
N GLU A 86 -0.06 6.35 7.73
CA GLU A 86 0.42 7.52 8.49
C GLU A 86 1.86 7.35 8.92
N ILE A 87 2.24 6.16 9.35
CA ILE A 87 3.62 5.89 9.73
C ILE A 87 4.53 6.01 8.50
N ALA A 88 4.12 5.45 7.37
CA ALA A 88 4.90 5.51 6.15
C ALA A 88 5.10 6.95 5.70
N ASN A 89 4.05 7.78 5.79
CA ASN A 89 4.15 9.19 5.41
C ASN A 89 5.09 9.95 6.34
N THR A 90 5.07 9.64 7.62
CA THR A 90 5.95 10.29 8.59
C THR A 90 7.41 9.93 8.31
N LEU A 91 7.68 8.65 8.05
CA LEU A 91 9.04 8.21 7.74
C LEU A 91 9.54 8.85 6.45
N LYS A 92 8.67 9.00 5.47
CA LYS A 92 9.04 9.64 4.21
C LYS A 92 9.44 11.10 4.43
N LYS A 93 8.67 11.82 5.25
CA LYS A 93 9.00 13.22 5.55
C LYS A 93 10.32 13.34 6.28
N ILE A 94 10.59 12.43 7.21
CA ILE A 94 11.86 12.43 7.94
C ILE A 94 13.02 12.17 6.98
N ALA A 95 12.85 11.20 6.08
CA ALA A 95 13.89 10.89 5.11
C ALA A 95 14.17 12.06 4.18
N GLU A 96 13.11 12.77 3.77
CA GLU A 96 13.26 13.93 2.90
C GLU A 96 13.99 15.06 3.63
N LYS A 97 13.70 15.24 4.91
CA LYS A 97 14.37 16.27 5.70
C LYS A 97 15.85 15.94 5.86
N ILE A 98 16.18 14.69 6.14
CA ILE A 98 17.57 14.27 6.26
C ILE A 98 18.31 14.48 4.94
N ALA A 99 17.68 14.12 3.83
CA ALA A 99 18.29 14.29 2.53
C ALA A 99 18.58 15.77 2.23
N LEU A 100 17.67 16.66 2.63
CA LEU A 100 17.86 18.08 2.41
C LEU A 100 19.00 18.59 3.30
N GLU A 101 19.09 18.14 4.54
CA GLU A 101 20.17 18.55 5.42
C GLU A 101 21.51 18.07 4.89
N ASN A 102 21.56 16.88 4.33
CA ASN A 102 22.79 16.37 3.77
C ASN A 102 23.25 17.20 2.55
N LYS A 103 22.33 17.78 1.82
CA LYS A 103 22.69 18.61 0.70
C LYS A 103 23.32 19.91 1.12
N THR A 104 23.08 20.34 2.34
CA THR A 104 23.62 21.60 2.82
C THR A 104 24.91 21.43 3.60
N LEU A 105 25.40 20.18 3.75
CA LEU A 105 26.66 19.98 4.45
C LEU A 105 27.83 20.44 3.58
N PRO A 106 28.93 20.83 4.22
CA PRO A 106 30.12 21.23 3.48
C PRO A 106 30.58 20.10 2.60
N GLU A 107 31.08 20.47 1.42
CA GLU A 107 31.50 19.50 0.50
C GLU A 107 32.52 18.55 0.98
N ASN A 108 33.46 19.03 1.73
CA ASN A 108 34.50 18.14 2.20
C ASN A 108 33.96 17.08 3.13
N SER A 109 32.78 17.27 3.65
CA SER A 109 32.27 16.29 4.55
C SER A 109 31.91 15.02 3.83
N GLU A 110 31.80 15.03 2.53
CA GLU A 110 31.52 13.81 1.85
C GLU A 110 32.69 13.22 1.25
N ASN A 111 33.75 13.88 1.22
CA ASN A 111 34.87 13.28 0.62
C ASN A 111 35.71 12.51 1.46
N ARG A 112 35.35 12.44 2.60
CA ARG A 112 36.17 11.70 3.38
C ARG A 112 36.12 10.41 3.03
N ASN A 113 36.05 10.10 2.13
CA ASN A 113 36.08 8.85 1.80
C ASN A 113 37.12 8.36 1.36
#